data_9bceb13126cf574d057ef562938d72f7
#
_entry.id   9bceb13126cf574d057ef562938d72f7
#
_cell.length_a   1.000
_cell.length_b   1.000
_cell.length_c   1.000
_cell.angle_alpha   90.00
_cell.angle_beta   90.00
_cell.angle_gamma   90.00
#
_symmetry.space_group_name_H-M   'P 1'
#
loop_
_entity.id
_entity.type
_entity.pdbx_description
1 polymer ?
#
loop_
_entity_poly.entity_id
_entity_poly.type
_entity_poly.pdbx_seq_one_letter_code
_entity_poly.pdbx_strand_id
1 'polypeptide(L)'
;MSAENNTKRKVMHFIFLQIAILQEISRVATRYTKMMFFYQRNRMINLFKENEQPKKERPKVFAAVAHITSVEESNNPEKAAAKIERLRHTIDGLLTSLAHCDLSITIQTLPNRHVTAYLPEYQIKCIDIQESPECDPMFVGFRLQEEFVERVEEFDWFLFIEDDIVLYDAFILEKLEKFNLQSGYENAILYPHRFEMYQGTKRYIDLTIDDHLSWNQLSSVEIETVKFAECSNPHSGFYCLSRKQMKEWIKSGRLFKNQVVNVGPLESAATFCIMECFSIYKPHPSNLNYFEVRHYDSKYSKLYPEPESKYTLSAVNNSSNIPIVKDS
;
A
#
# COMPACT_ATOMS: atom_id res chain seq x y z
N MET A 1 24.27 -35.85 45.26
CA MET A 1 22.82 -35.52 45.07
C MET A 1 22.53 -34.24 44.32
N SER A 2 23.41 -33.22 44.22
CA SER A 2 23.08 -31.95 43.54
C SER A 2 23.23 -31.94 42.00
N ALA A 3 24.20 -32.67 41.46
CA ALA A 3 24.49 -32.70 40.02
C ALA A 3 23.43 -33.47 39.20
N GLU A 4 22.92 -34.56 39.75
CA GLU A 4 21.93 -35.42 39.09
C GLU A 4 20.55 -34.74 38.97
N ASN A 5 20.18 -33.95 39.98
CA ASN A 5 18.95 -33.14 39.94
C ASN A 5 19.02 -32.01 38.90
N ASN A 6 20.20 -31.44 38.67
CA ASN A 6 20.37 -30.36 37.67
C ASN A 6 20.28 -30.92 36.23
N THR A 7 20.80 -32.13 35.99
CA THR A 7 20.71 -32.82 34.70
C THR A 7 19.26 -33.20 34.37
N LYS A 8 18.53 -33.76 35.33
CA LYS A 8 17.09 -34.07 35.16
C LYS A 8 16.26 -32.84 34.88
N ARG A 9 16.56 -31.69 35.51
CA ARG A 9 15.87 -30.44 35.30
C ARG A 9 16.13 -29.87 33.90
N LYS A 10 17.37 -30.00 33.40
CA LYS A 10 17.73 -29.57 32.02
C LYS A 10 17.05 -30.44 30.95
N VAL A 11 17.00 -31.76 31.16
CA VAL A 11 16.32 -32.71 30.27
C VAL A 11 14.81 -32.45 30.24
N MET A 12 14.19 -32.24 31.39
CA MET A 12 12.77 -31.88 31.46
C MET A 12 12.48 -30.54 30.74
N HIS A 13 13.31 -29.54 30.95
CA HIS A 13 13.15 -28.24 30.27
C HIS A 13 13.27 -28.38 28.74
N PHE A 14 14.22 -29.19 28.27
CA PHE A 14 14.36 -29.49 26.85
C PHE A 14 13.13 -30.21 26.27
N ILE A 15 12.58 -31.19 27.00
CA ILE A 15 11.36 -31.90 26.57
C ILE A 15 10.16 -30.93 26.52
N PHE A 16 9.99 -30.05 27.51
CA PHE A 16 8.92 -29.05 27.50
C PHE A 16 9.06 -28.08 26.32
N LEU A 17 10.28 -27.67 26.00
CA LEU A 17 10.54 -26.81 24.84
C LEU A 17 10.17 -27.51 23.52
N GLN A 18 10.53 -28.78 23.36
CA GLN A 18 10.15 -29.56 22.17
C GLN A 18 8.64 -29.75 22.05
N ILE A 19 7.93 -30.00 23.15
CA ILE A 19 6.46 -30.10 23.16
C ILE A 19 5.83 -28.75 22.78
N ALA A 20 6.33 -27.64 23.30
CA ALA A 20 5.82 -26.30 22.96
C ALA A 20 6.02 -25.99 21.47
N ILE A 21 7.17 -26.32 20.91
CA ILE A 21 7.44 -26.14 19.46
C ILE A 21 6.49 -27.00 18.63
N LEU A 22 6.28 -28.26 18.98
CA LEU A 22 5.36 -29.16 18.26
C LEU A 22 3.92 -28.69 18.35
N GLN A 23 3.50 -28.15 19.48
CA GLN A 23 2.16 -27.54 19.64
C GLN A 23 1.98 -26.32 18.75
N GLU A 24 3.02 -25.46 18.64
CA GLU A 24 2.95 -24.28 17.79
C GLU A 24 2.94 -24.65 16.30
N ILE A 25 3.76 -25.62 15.89
CA ILE A 25 3.73 -26.18 14.52
C ILE A 25 2.34 -26.75 14.21
N SER A 26 1.74 -27.48 15.13
CA SER A 26 0.39 -28.02 14.97
C SER A 26 -0.67 -26.91 14.84
N ARG A 27 -0.57 -25.83 15.63
CA ARG A 27 -1.46 -24.66 15.54
C ARG A 27 -1.34 -23.97 14.19
N VAL A 28 -0.12 -23.75 13.73
CA VAL A 28 0.15 -23.11 12.41
C VAL A 28 -0.40 -24.00 11.30
N ALA A 29 -0.11 -25.30 11.33
CA ALA A 29 -0.64 -26.25 10.35
C ALA A 29 -2.18 -26.28 10.32
N THR A 30 -2.83 -26.26 11.49
CA THR A 30 -4.29 -26.25 11.61
C THR A 30 -4.88 -24.94 11.06
N ARG A 31 -4.25 -23.78 11.31
CA ARG A 31 -4.67 -22.49 10.74
C ARG A 31 -4.52 -22.51 9.23
N TYR A 32 -3.41 -23.00 8.70
CA TYR A 32 -3.16 -23.08 7.27
C TYR A 32 -4.18 -24.01 6.58
N THR A 33 -4.48 -25.18 7.18
CA THR A 33 -5.47 -26.11 6.65
C THR A 33 -6.87 -25.50 6.65
N LYS A 34 -7.26 -24.79 7.72
CA LYS A 34 -8.54 -24.06 7.76
C LYS A 34 -8.60 -22.96 6.70
N MET A 35 -7.54 -22.18 6.55
CA MET A 35 -7.46 -21.12 5.54
C MET A 35 -7.58 -21.69 4.11
N MET A 36 -6.88 -22.78 3.80
CA MET A 36 -6.96 -23.48 2.52
C MET A 36 -8.34 -24.08 2.28
N PHE A 37 -8.98 -24.63 3.32
CA PHE A 37 -10.34 -25.14 3.24
C PHE A 37 -11.36 -24.02 2.95
N PHE A 38 -11.24 -22.88 3.64
CA PHE A 38 -12.08 -21.72 3.37
C PHE A 38 -11.85 -21.15 1.97
N TYR A 39 -10.60 -21.10 1.53
CA TYR A 39 -10.26 -20.66 0.18
C TYR A 39 -10.85 -21.59 -0.88
N GLN A 40 -10.68 -22.89 -0.73
CA GLN A 40 -11.26 -23.87 -1.67
C GLN A 40 -12.79 -23.89 -1.61
N ARG A 41 -13.40 -23.79 -0.42
CA ARG A 41 -14.84 -23.68 -0.26
C ARG A 41 -15.39 -22.44 -0.96
N ASN A 42 -14.77 -21.28 -0.77
CA ASN A 42 -15.19 -20.04 -1.42
C ASN A 42 -14.98 -20.09 -2.94
N ARG A 43 -13.89 -20.71 -3.39
CA ARG A 43 -13.67 -20.98 -4.83
C ARG A 43 -14.75 -21.90 -5.41
N MET A 44 -15.11 -22.96 -4.70
CA MET A 44 -16.20 -23.86 -5.11
C MET A 44 -17.55 -23.14 -5.11
N ILE A 45 -17.87 -22.37 -4.07
CA ILE A 45 -19.11 -21.59 -4.01
C ILE A 45 -19.18 -20.59 -5.17
N ASN A 46 -18.07 -19.95 -5.50
CA ASN A 46 -18.00 -19.03 -6.63
C ASN A 46 -18.16 -19.77 -7.97
N LEU A 47 -17.53 -20.93 -8.16
CA LEU A 47 -17.72 -21.77 -9.35
C LEU A 47 -19.17 -22.24 -9.52
N PHE A 48 -19.91 -22.50 -8.44
CA PHE A 48 -21.33 -22.85 -8.50
C PHE A 48 -22.23 -21.63 -8.73
N LYS A 49 -21.83 -20.44 -8.27
CA LYS A 49 -22.58 -19.19 -8.50
C LYS A 49 -22.32 -18.58 -9.88
N GLU A 50 -21.18 -18.85 -10.50
CA GLU A 50 -20.84 -18.36 -11.86
C GLU A 50 -21.81 -18.90 -12.93
N ASN A 51 -22.56 -19.97 -12.67
CA ASN A 51 -23.52 -20.54 -13.64
C ASN A 51 -24.91 -19.85 -13.65
N GLU A 52 -25.19 -18.90 -12.74
CA GLU A 52 -26.52 -18.30 -12.63
C GLU A 52 -26.54 -16.74 -12.60
N GLN A 53 -25.40 -16.06 -12.59
CA GLN A 53 -25.38 -14.59 -12.64
C GLN A 53 -24.85 -14.07 -13.98
N PRO A 54 -25.43 -12.98 -14.52
CA PRO A 54 -24.81 -12.29 -15.65
C PRO A 54 -23.36 -11.96 -15.24
N LYS A 55 -22.42 -12.33 -16.10
CA LYS A 55 -20.98 -12.14 -15.89
C LYS A 55 -20.76 -10.68 -15.50
N LYS A 56 -20.53 -10.41 -14.21
CA LYS A 56 -20.23 -9.05 -13.74
C LYS A 56 -19.00 -8.59 -14.51
N GLU A 57 -19.13 -7.51 -15.25
CA GLU A 57 -17.98 -6.94 -15.97
C GLU A 57 -16.86 -6.70 -14.96
N ARG A 58 -15.65 -7.05 -15.37
CA ARG A 58 -14.46 -6.82 -14.55
C ARG A 58 -14.24 -5.31 -14.43
N PRO A 59 -13.94 -4.78 -13.23
CA PRO A 59 -13.63 -3.36 -13.10
C PRO A 59 -12.43 -3.00 -13.97
N LYS A 60 -12.53 -1.91 -14.73
CA LYS A 60 -11.43 -1.38 -15.53
C LYS A 60 -10.58 -0.47 -14.68
N VAL A 61 -9.30 -0.82 -14.51
CA VAL A 61 -8.35 -0.07 -13.68
C VAL A 61 -7.22 0.47 -14.55
N PHE A 62 -6.99 1.76 -14.49
CA PHE A 62 -5.82 2.40 -15.04
C PHE A 62 -4.83 2.69 -13.92
N ALA A 63 -3.74 1.94 -13.87
CA ALA A 63 -2.65 2.11 -12.92
C ALA A 63 -1.48 2.83 -13.59
N ALA A 64 -1.06 3.93 -13.02
CA ALA A 64 0.02 4.74 -13.54
C ALA A 64 1.15 4.85 -12.51
N VAL A 65 2.35 4.42 -12.91
CA VAL A 65 3.56 4.38 -12.08
C VAL A 65 4.48 5.52 -12.47
N ALA A 66 4.79 6.41 -11.52
CA ALA A 66 5.83 7.42 -11.69
C ALA A 66 7.21 6.76 -11.50
N HIS A 67 8.03 6.75 -12.55
CA HIS A 67 9.35 6.11 -12.51
C HIS A 67 10.42 6.99 -13.12
N ILE A 68 11.44 7.30 -12.34
CA ILE A 68 12.62 8.05 -12.78
C ILE A 68 13.90 7.46 -12.20
N THR A 69 14.92 7.43 -13.04
CA THR A 69 16.29 7.08 -12.63
C THR A 69 17.29 8.10 -13.19
N SER A 70 18.53 8.00 -12.76
CA SER A 70 19.62 8.76 -13.37
C SER A 70 19.96 8.19 -14.76
N VAL A 71 20.55 8.99 -15.64
CA VAL A 71 21.06 8.53 -16.94
C VAL A 71 22.10 7.43 -16.77
N GLU A 72 22.90 7.51 -15.70
CA GLU A 72 23.91 6.51 -15.40
C GLU A 72 23.30 5.14 -15.06
N GLU A 73 22.29 5.14 -14.17
CA GLU A 73 21.54 3.92 -13.80
C GLU A 73 20.78 3.34 -15.00
N SER A 74 20.15 4.19 -15.82
CA SER A 74 19.43 3.75 -17.03
C SER A 74 20.32 2.94 -18.00
N ASN A 75 21.62 3.24 -18.03
CA ASN A 75 22.59 2.57 -18.90
C ASN A 75 23.43 1.48 -18.19
N ASN A 76 23.23 1.27 -16.89
CA ASN A 76 24.02 0.33 -16.11
C ASN A 76 23.13 -0.46 -15.13
N PRO A 77 22.77 -1.71 -15.46
CA PRO A 77 21.89 -2.53 -14.64
C PRO A 77 22.47 -2.86 -13.25
N GLU A 78 23.78 -2.92 -13.10
CA GLU A 78 24.42 -3.20 -11.81
C GLU A 78 24.21 -2.01 -10.85
N LYS A 79 24.38 -0.77 -11.35
CA LYS A 79 24.10 0.44 -10.58
C LYS A 79 22.61 0.63 -10.31
N ALA A 80 21.78 0.21 -11.23
CA ALA A 80 20.32 0.30 -11.14
C ALA A 80 19.67 -0.86 -10.38
N ALA A 81 20.41 -1.84 -9.89
CA ALA A 81 19.85 -3.09 -9.34
C ALA A 81 18.73 -2.86 -8.30
N ALA A 82 18.92 -1.94 -7.37
CA ALA A 82 17.91 -1.61 -6.36
C ALA A 82 16.66 -0.93 -6.96
N LYS A 83 16.82 -0.11 -8.00
CA LYS A 83 15.71 0.53 -8.73
C LYS A 83 14.92 -0.50 -9.53
N ILE A 84 15.62 -1.40 -10.22
CA ILE A 84 15.01 -2.50 -10.97
C ILE A 84 14.19 -3.39 -10.04
N GLU A 85 14.75 -3.75 -8.89
CA GLU A 85 14.06 -4.58 -7.91
C GLU A 85 12.79 -3.90 -7.37
N ARG A 86 12.85 -2.62 -7.01
CA ARG A 86 11.69 -1.85 -6.53
C ARG A 86 10.58 -1.81 -7.58
N LEU A 87 10.89 -1.36 -8.79
CA LEU A 87 9.92 -1.27 -9.88
C LEU A 87 9.30 -2.64 -10.20
N ARG A 88 10.11 -3.72 -10.21
CA ARG A 88 9.64 -5.08 -10.41
C ARG A 88 8.60 -5.47 -9.36
N HIS A 89 8.86 -5.20 -8.09
CA HIS A 89 7.93 -5.51 -7.01
C HIS A 89 6.66 -4.66 -7.06
N THR A 90 6.75 -3.40 -7.47
CA THR A 90 5.59 -2.53 -7.69
C THR A 90 4.67 -3.10 -8.77
N ILE A 91 5.23 -3.50 -9.92
CA ILE A 91 4.47 -4.11 -11.01
C ILE A 91 3.86 -5.46 -10.59
N ASP A 92 4.63 -6.34 -9.93
CA ASP A 92 4.12 -7.62 -9.43
C ASP A 92 2.99 -7.43 -8.42
N GLY A 93 3.11 -6.43 -7.56
CA GLY A 93 2.05 -6.05 -6.63
C GLY A 93 0.76 -5.65 -7.32
N LEU A 94 0.84 -4.82 -8.37
CA LEU A 94 -0.30 -4.43 -9.19
C LEU A 94 -0.93 -5.64 -9.90
N LEU A 95 -0.13 -6.44 -10.59
CA LEU A 95 -0.60 -7.62 -11.33
C LEU A 95 -1.28 -8.64 -10.41
N THR A 96 -0.76 -8.81 -9.20
CA THR A 96 -1.30 -9.77 -8.22
C THR A 96 -2.56 -9.25 -7.54
N SER A 97 -2.51 -8.03 -7.03
CA SER A 97 -3.63 -7.44 -6.26
C SER A 97 -4.84 -7.13 -7.13
N LEU A 98 -4.63 -6.76 -8.40
CA LEU A 98 -5.67 -6.42 -9.34
C LEU A 98 -5.92 -7.50 -10.42
N ALA A 99 -5.52 -8.75 -10.15
CA ALA A 99 -5.68 -9.87 -11.09
C ALA A 99 -7.14 -10.15 -11.51
N HIS A 100 -8.10 -9.70 -10.71
CA HIS A 100 -9.54 -9.81 -10.96
C HIS A 100 -10.10 -8.65 -11.80
N CYS A 101 -9.27 -7.64 -12.12
CA CYS A 101 -9.64 -6.46 -12.89
C CYS A 101 -9.22 -6.58 -14.37
N ASP A 102 -9.76 -5.70 -15.19
CA ASP A 102 -9.22 -5.35 -16.50
C ASP A 102 -8.20 -4.22 -16.29
N LEU A 103 -6.94 -4.62 -16.14
CA LEU A 103 -5.86 -3.75 -15.65
C LEU A 103 -4.99 -3.27 -16.82
N SER A 104 -4.85 -1.96 -16.96
CA SER A 104 -3.86 -1.29 -17.80
C SER A 104 -2.81 -0.63 -16.91
N ILE A 105 -1.53 -0.92 -17.15
CA ILE A 105 -0.41 -0.34 -16.38
C ILE A 105 0.42 0.55 -17.32
N THR A 106 0.58 1.82 -16.97
CA THR A 106 1.48 2.75 -17.65
C THR A 106 2.63 3.14 -16.74
N ILE A 107 3.85 3.06 -17.26
CA ILE A 107 5.06 3.59 -16.62
C ILE A 107 5.34 4.95 -17.23
N GLN A 108 5.13 6.01 -16.45
CA GLN A 108 5.45 7.36 -16.86
C GLN A 108 6.89 7.70 -16.52
N THR A 109 7.66 8.13 -17.51
CA THR A 109 9.08 8.37 -17.36
C THR A 109 9.60 9.46 -18.31
N LEU A 110 10.91 9.64 -18.36
CA LEU A 110 11.62 10.50 -19.30
C LEU A 110 12.57 9.68 -20.18
N PRO A 111 12.88 10.13 -21.41
CA PRO A 111 13.84 9.49 -22.28
C PRO A 111 15.18 9.23 -21.59
N ASN A 112 15.68 8.01 -21.73
CA ASN A 112 16.94 7.57 -21.12
C ASN A 112 17.02 7.70 -19.59
N ARG A 113 15.88 7.72 -18.89
CA ARG A 113 15.81 7.84 -17.43
C ARG A 113 14.90 6.80 -16.78
N HIS A 114 14.95 5.57 -17.32
CA HIS A 114 14.16 4.45 -16.80
C HIS A 114 14.93 3.13 -16.89
N VAL A 115 14.50 2.16 -16.13
CA VAL A 115 15.11 0.82 -16.07
C VAL A 115 14.19 -0.27 -16.64
N THR A 116 13.16 0.09 -17.35
CA THR A 116 12.14 -0.86 -17.86
C THR A 116 12.71 -1.92 -18.80
N ALA A 117 13.79 -1.62 -19.53
CA ALA A 117 14.48 -2.59 -20.39
C ALA A 117 15.11 -3.77 -19.61
N TYR A 118 15.30 -3.63 -18.30
CA TYR A 118 15.88 -4.67 -17.44
C TYR A 118 14.83 -5.48 -16.67
N LEU A 119 13.55 -5.20 -16.89
CA LEU A 119 12.45 -5.95 -16.29
C LEU A 119 12.30 -7.34 -16.93
N PRO A 120 11.74 -8.32 -16.22
CA PRO A 120 11.37 -9.61 -16.78
C PRO A 120 10.39 -9.46 -17.97
N GLU A 121 10.52 -10.31 -18.96
CA GLU A 121 9.71 -10.27 -20.20
C GLU A 121 8.19 -10.27 -19.93
N TYR A 122 7.74 -11.02 -18.92
CA TYR A 122 6.31 -11.08 -18.58
C TYR A 122 5.78 -9.74 -18.07
N GLN A 123 6.60 -8.94 -17.37
CA GLN A 123 6.22 -7.59 -16.93
C GLN A 123 6.23 -6.62 -18.11
N ILE A 124 7.26 -6.68 -18.97
CA ILE A 124 7.34 -5.81 -20.16
C ILE A 124 6.10 -5.97 -21.04
N LYS A 125 5.57 -7.18 -21.16
CA LYS A 125 4.34 -7.45 -21.93
C LYS A 125 3.05 -6.90 -21.32
N CYS A 126 3.08 -6.56 -20.02
CA CYS A 126 1.91 -6.09 -19.26
C CYS A 126 1.91 -4.58 -19.02
N ILE A 127 2.95 -3.87 -19.44
CA ILE A 127 3.10 -2.43 -19.22
C ILE A 127 3.17 -1.67 -20.53
N ASP A 128 2.66 -0.44 -20.49
CA ASP A 128 2.89 0.59 -21.49
C ASP A 128 3.92 1.59 -20.95
N ILE A 129 4.86 2.06 -21.78
CA ILE A 129 5.91 2.98 -21.39
C ILE A 129 5.63 4.31 -22.07
N GLN A 130 5.35 5.33 -21.27
CA GLN A 130 5.09 6.69 -21.72
C GLN A 130 6.28 7.59 -21.36
N GLU A 131 7.06 7.96 -22.38
CA GLU A 131 8.13 8.92 -22.23
C GLU A 131 7.59 10.33 -22.45
N SER A 132 7.55 11.13 -21.39
CA SER A 132 7.23 12.54 -21.51
C SER A 132 8.32 13.32 -22.26
N PRO A 133 7.97 14.42 -22.94
CA PRO A 133 8.96 15.39 -23.38
C PRO A 133 9.86 15.81 -22.21
N GLU A 134 11.08 16.23 -22.52
CA GLU A 134 12.07 16.63 -21.51
C GLU A 134 11.46 17.68 -20.54
N CYS A 135 11.47 17.33 -19.26
CA CYS A 135 11.05 18.19 -18.17
C CYS A 135 11.91 17.89 -16.93
N ASP A 136 11.76 18.69 -15.88
CA ASP A 136 12.35 18.37 -14.60
C ASP A 136 11.81 17.00 -14.10
N PRO A 137 12.69 16.03 -13.80
CA PRO A 137 12.30 14.69 -13.34
C PRO A 137 11.34 14.68 -12.15
N MET A 138 11.41 15.70 -11.30
CA MET A 138 10.53 15.84 -10.12
C MET A 138 9.05 16.04 -10.50
N PHE A 139 8.76 16.44 -11.76
CA PHE A 139 7.40 16.72 -12.22
C PHE A 139 6.74 15.57 -12.98
N VAL A 140 7.39 14.43 -13.11
CA VAL A 140 6.82 13.26 -13.83
C VAL A 140 5.49 12.81 -13.26
N GLY A 141 5.29 12.91 -11.93
CA GLY A 141 4.02 12.59 -11.28
C GLY A 141 2.82 13.42 -11.79
N PHE A 142 3.04 14.65 -12.23
CA PHE A 142 1.97 15.49 -12.82
C PHE A 142 1.57 15.05 -14.23
N ARG A 143 2.51 14.44 -14.98
CA ARG A 143 2.20 13.89 -16.32
C ARG A 143 1.21 12.75 -16.24
N LEU A 144 1.30 11.92 -15.18
CA LEU A 144 0.32 10.88 -14.92
C LEU A 144 -1.10 11.44 -14.69
N GLN A 145 -1.20 12.61 -14.06
CA GLN A 145 -2.50 13.27 -13.86
C GLN A 145 -3.11 13.71 -15.19
N GLU A 146 -2.30 14.15 -16.15
CA GLU A 146 -2.77 14.49 -17.51
C GLU A 146 -3.34 13.25 -18.21
N GLU A 147 -2.68 12.11 -18.15
CA GLU A 147 -3.17 10.82 -18.66
C GLU A 147 -4.51 10.41 -18.04
N PHE A 148 -4.68 10.61 -16.73
CA PHE A 148 -5.95 10.31 -16.06
C PHE A 148 -7.09 11.16 -16.59
N VAL A 149 -6.85 12.45 -16.87
CA VAL A 149 -7.84 13.35 -17.43
C VAL A 149 -8.27 12.90 -18.83
N GLU A 150 -7.30 12.56 -19.68
CA GLU A 150 -7.56 12.16 -21.06
C GLU A 150 -8.37 10.87 -21.14
N ARG A 151 -8.15 9.96 -20.19
CA ARG A 151 -8.74 8.62 -20.17
C ARG A 151 -9.89 8.44 -19.18
N VAL A 152 -10.43 9.54 -18.62
CA VAL A 152 -11.43 9.49 -17.53
C VAL A 152 -12.69 8.71 -17.88
N GLU A 153 -13.09 8.64 -19.15
CA GLU A 153 -14.27 7.89 -19.60
C GLU A 153 -14.00 6.40 -19.89
N GLU A 154 -12.73 5.99 -19.97
CA GLU A 154 -12.35 4.63 -20.37
C GLU A 154 -12.30 3.65 -19.18
N PHE A 155 -11.98 4.15 -17.97
CA PHE A 155 -11.74 3.34 -16.79
C PHE A 155 -12.70 3.65 -15.65
N ASP A 156 -12.87 2.68 -14.74
CA ASP A 156 -13.69 2.82 -13.54
C ASP A 156 -12.88 3.32 -12.36
N TRP A 157 -11.55 3.02 -12.35
CA TRP A 157 -10.62 3.38 -11.29
C TRP A 157 -9.29 3.89 -11.87
N PHE A 158 -8.71 4.89 -11.19
CA PHE A 158 -7.47 5.57 -11.53
C PHE A 158 -6.52 5.46 -10.35
N LEU A 159 -5.44 4.74 -10.52
CA LEU A 159 -4.47 4.43 -9.49
C LEU A 159 -3.13 5.06 -9.82
N PHE A 160 -2.69 6.00 -8.98
CA PHE A 160 -1.33 6.55 -8.98
C PHE A 160 -0.48 5.78 -7.98
N ILE A 161 0.75 5.44 -8.35
CA ILE A 161 1.68 4.75 -7.46
C ILE A 161 3.13 5.14 -7.79
N GLU A 162 3.95 5.36 -6.76
CA GLU A 162 5.39 5.54 -6.91
C GLU A 162 6.09 4.19 -7.16
N ASP A 163 7.26 4.21 -7.80
CA ASP A 163 7.97 3.02 -8.29
C ASP A 163 8.60 2.14 -7.17
N ASP A 164 8.42 2.54 -5.93
CA ASP A 164 8.87 1.83 -4.73
C ASP A 164 7.73 1.50 -3.75
N ILE A 165 6.50 1.74 -4.16
CA ILE A 165 5.31 1.34 -3.41
C ILE A 165 4.76 0.02 -3.94
N VAL A 166 4.57 -0.94 -3.07
CA VAL A 166 4.07 -2.28 -3.43
C VAL A 166 2.71 -2.54 -2.80
N LEU A 167 1.75 -2.89 -3.65
CA LEU A 167 0.40 -3.26 -3.26
C LEU A 167 0.33 -4.75 -2.95
N TYR A 168 -0.33 -5.12 -1.85
CA TYR A 168 -0.53 -6.52 -1.43
C TYR A 168 -1.99 -6.87 -1.14
N ASP A 169 -2.91 -5.97 -1.43
CA ASP A 169 -4.31 -6.08 -1.06
C ASP A 169 -5.19 -6.41 -2.27
N ALA A 170 -5.62 -7.66 -2.37
CA ALA A 170 -6.51 -8.09 -3.45
C ALA A 170 -7.95 -7.54 -3.31
N PHE A 171 -8.30 -6.95 -2.17
CA PHE A 171 -9.61 -6.36 -1.89
C PHE A 171 -9.60 -4.84 -1.86
N ILE A 172 -8.58 -4.25 -2.48
CA ILE A 172 -8.41 -2.79 -2.44
C ILE A 172 -9.63 -2.04 -2.99
N LEU A 173 -10.16 -2.46 -4.13
CA LEU A 173 -11.29 -1.75 -4.76
C LEU A 173 -12.56 -1.87 -3.93
N GLU A 174 -12.83 -3.05 -3.34
CA GLU A 174 -13.95 -3.26 -2.45
C GLU A 174 -13.85 -2.40 -1.18
N LYS A 175 -12.66 -2.24 -0.63
CA LYS A 175 -12.41 -1.38 0.54
C LYS A 175 -12.63 0.10 0.21
N LEU A 176 -12.13 0.54 -0.94
CA LEU A 176 -12.31 1.91 -1.41
C LEU A 176 -13.79 2.18 -1.74
N GLU A 177 -14.46 1.28 -2.45
CA GLU A 177 -15.88 1.40 -2.77
C GLU A 177 -16.73 1.47 -1.49
N LYS A 178 -16.47 0.58 -0.54
CA LYS A 178 -17.15 0.56 0.75
C LYS A 178 -16.95 1.88 1.52
N PHE A 179 -15.72 2.39 1.58
CA PHE A 179 -15.44 3.67 2.20
C PHE A 179 -16.18 4.81 1.49
N ASN A 180 -16.14 4.87 0.17
CA ASN A 180 -16.80 5.90 -0.63
C ASN A 180 -18.33 5.89 -0.45
N LEU A 181 -18.94 4.70 -0.28
CA LEU A 181 -20.38 4.57 -0.10
C LEU A 181 -20.86 4.85 1.34
N GLN A 182 -20.05 4.54 2.33
CA GLN A 182 -20.46 4.49 3.74
C GLN A 182 -19.85 5.56 4.64
N SER A 183 -18.84 6.31 4.17
CA SER A 183 -18.22 7.38 4.97
C SER A 183 -19.20 8.52 5.30
N GLY A 184 -20.22 8.72 4.49
CA GLY A 184 -21.16 9.84 4.63
C GLY A 184 -20.61 11.19 4.14
N TYR A 185 -19.39 11.22 3.59
CA TYR A 185 -18.73 12.41 3.09
C TYR A 185 -18.50 12.31 1.58
N GLU A 186 -19.05 13.26 0.81
CA GLU A 186 -18.92 13.23 -0.65
C GLU A 186 -17.49 13.45 -1.15
N ASN A 187 -16.69 14.22 -0.38
CA ASN A 187 -15.29 14.57 -0.72
C ASN A 187 -14.26 13.83 0.15
N ALA A 188 -14.61 12.70 0.73
CA ALA A 188 -13.65 11.89 1.45
C ALA A 188 -13.02 10.84 0.52
N ILE A 189 -11.70 10.65 0.66
CA ILE A 189 -10.97 9.57 0.01
C ILE A 189 -10.15 8.80 1.03
N LEU A 190 -9.94 7.52 0.78
CA LEU A 190 -9.19 6.64 1.66
C LEU A 190 -7.77 6.41 1.12
N TYR A 191 -6.77 6.69 1.95
CA TYR A 191 -5.36 6.40 1.69
C TYR A 191 -4.86 5.26 2.56
N PRO A 192 -3.86 4.47 2.10
CA PRO A 192 -3.24 3.43 2.90
C PRO A 192 -2.22 4.01 3.90
N HIS A 193 -1.89 3.22 4.92
CA HIS A 193 -0.66 3.41 5.66
C HIS A 193 0.51 2.78 4.92
N ARG A 194 1.65 3.48 4.89
CA ARG A 194 2.91 2.91 4.42
C ARG A 194 3.61 2.17 5.55
N PHE A 195 4.17 1.02 5.21
CA PHE A 195 5.09 0.34 6.09
C PHE A 195 6.39 -0.04 5.38
N GLU A 196 7.46 -0.11 6.14
CA GLU A 196 8.74 -0.68 5.73
C GLU A 196 9.05 -1.95 6.51
N MET A 197 9.81 -2.86 5.89
CA MET A 197 10.44 -3.98 6.59
C MET A 197 11.86 -3.59 6.97
N TYR A 198 12.13 -3.47 8.26
CA TYR A 198 13.44 -3.11 8.78
C TYR A 198 13.87 -4.11 9.84
N GLN A 199 15.01 -4.76 9.62
CA GLN A 199 15.56 -5.80 10.51
C GLN A 199 14.53 -6.90 10.86
N GLY A 200 13.74 -7.33 9.86
CA GLY A 200 12.71 -8.34 10.04
C GLY A 200 11.41 -7.86 10.72
N THR A 201 11.33 -6.59 11.07
CA THR A 201 10.17 -5.99 11.73
C THR A 201 9.41 -5.06 10.79
N LYS A 202 8.09 -5.17 10.78
CA LYS A 202 7.20 -4.25 10.06
C LYS A 202 7.06 -2.94 10.85
N ARG A 203 7.35 -1.81 10.21
CA ARG A 203 7.25 -0.46 10.80
C ARG A 203 6.33 0.41 9.96
N TYR A 204 5.34 1.01 10.58
CA TYR A 204 4.46 1.98 9.94
C TYR A 204 5.10 3.36 9.97
N ILE A 205 5.68 3.76 8.84
CA ILE A 205 6.47 5.00 8.73
C ILE A 205 5.62 6.26 8.85
N ASP A 206 4.40 6.26 8.34
CA ASP A 206 3.52 7.42 8.44
C ASP A 206 3.19 7.76 9.89
N LEU A 207 3.01 6.74 10.75
CA LEU A 207 2.75 6.95 12.18
C LEU A 207 3.99 7.41 12.94
N THR A 208 5.19 7.02 12.48
CA THR A 208 6.45 7.47 13.07
C THR A 208 6.73 8.92 12.73
N ILE A 209 6.47 9.32 11.48
CA ILE A 209 6.64 10.71 11.02
C ILE A 209 5.62 11.62 11.70
N ASP A 210 4.39 11.15 11.88
CA ASP A 210 3.27 11.89 12.46
C ASP A 210 3.06 11.54 13.96
N ASP A 211 4.11 11.17 14.69
CA ASP A 211 4.04 10.76 16.11
C ASP A 211 3.42 11.84 17.02
N HIS A 212 3.47 13.10 16.61
CA HIS A 212 2.86 14.22 17.30
C HIS A 212 1.32 14.30 17.12
N LEU A 213 0.73 13.53 16.19
CA LEU A 213 -0.71 13.57 15.96
C LEU A 213 -1.47 12.80 17.06
N SER A 214 -2.43 13.46 17.64
CA SER A 214 -3.42 12.82 18.54
C SER A 214 -4.55 12.23 17.72
N TRP A 215 -4.38 10.99 17.25
CA TRP A 215 -5.34 10.29 16.38
C TRP A 215 -6.77 10.24 16.94
N ASN A 216 -6.92 10.24 18.26
CA ASN A 216 -8.23 10.24 18.92
C ASN A 216 -8.95 11.60 18.85
N GLN A 217 -8.24 12.68 18.54
CA GLN A 217 -8.78 14.04 18.40
C GLN A 217 -9.09 14.40 16.96
N LEU A 218 -8.65 13.58 15.98
CA LEU A 218 -8.92 13.80 14.58
C LEU A 218 -10.40 13.51 14.26
N SER A 219 -10.94 14.23 13.28
CA SER A 219 -12.22 13.89 12.67
C SER A 219 -12.19 12.44 12.21
N SER A 220 -13.19 11.66 12.62
CA SER A 220 -13.18 10.23 12.36
C SER A 220 -14.54 9.70 11.96
N VAL A 221 -14.53 8.64 11.16
CA VAL A 221 -15.72 7.87 10.77
C VAL A 221 -15.49 6.40 11.08
N GLU A 222 -16.54 5.73 11.53
CA GLU A 222 -16.52 4.27 11.75
C GLU A 222 -17.45 3.60 10.74
N ILE A 223 -16.91 2.65 10.02
CA ILE A 223 -17.64 1.85 9.03
C ILE A 223 -17.59 0.40 9.50
N GLU A 224 -18.72 -0.14 9.91
CA GLU A 224 -18.81 -1.42 10.62
C GLU A 224 -17.95 -1.42 11.90
N THR A 225 -16.82 -2.12 11.89
CA THR A 225 -15.87 -2.22 13.02
C THR A 225 -14.53 -1.53 12.74
N VAL A 226 -14.44 -0.81 11.63
CA VAL A 226 -13.20 -0.15 11.20
C VAL A 226 -13.33 1.36 11.38
N LYS A 227 -12.46 1.91 12.19
CA LYS A 227 -12.37 3.37 12.39
C LYS A 227 -11.34 3.95 11.42
N PHE A 228 -11.68 5.10 10.83
CA PHE A 228 -10.84 5.90 9.97
C PHE A 228 -10.72 7.31 10.53
N ALA A 229 -9.58 7.95 10.34
CA ALA A 229 -9.34 9.31 10.79
C ALA A 229 -8.87 10.20 9.65
N GLU A 230 -9.34 11.43 9.62
CA GLU A 230 -8.90 12.45 8.67
C GLU A 230 -7.48 12.90 9.00
N CYS A 231 -6.59 12.86 7.99
CA CYS A 231 -5.17 13.14 8.16
C CYS A 231 -4.77 14.45 7.48
N SER A 232 -4.04 15.30 8.20
CA SER A 232 -3.49 16.56 7.68
C SER A 232 -2.19 16.38 6.88
N ASN A 233 -1.46 15.28 7.10
CA ASN A 233 -0.25 14.91 6.36
C ASN A 233 -0.32 13.45 5.88
N PRO A 234 -1.18 13.16 4.89
CA PRO A 234 -1.51 11.78 4.52
C PRO A 234 -0.58 11.18 3.47
N HIS A 235 0.61 11.69 3.26
CA HIS A 235 1.50 11.23 2.20
C HIS A 235 1.66 9.70 2.18
N SER A 236 1.46 9.08 1.00
CA SER A 236 1.53 7.61 0.83
C SER A 236 2.27 7.18 -0.43
N GLY A 237 2.62 8.09 -1.35
CA GLY A 237 3.13 7.71 -2.68
C GLY A 237 2.11 6.89 -3.49
N PHE A 238 0.82 6.99 -3.11
CA PHE A 238 -0.27 6.19 -3.65
C PHE A 238 -1.59 6.92 -3.49
N TYR A 239 -2.43 6.87 -4.53
CA TYR A 239 -3.87 7.10 -4.42
C TYR A 239 -4.63 6.25 -5.45
N CYS A 240 -5.90 5.97 -5.16
CA CYS A 240 -6.79 5.30 -6.10
C CYS A 240 -8.17 5.96 -6.04
N LEU A 241 -8.59 6.56 -7.15
CA LEU A 241 -9.84 7.29 -7.28
C LEU A 241 -10.80 6.53 -8.20
N SER A 242 -12.06 6.46 -7.82
CA SER A 242 -13.12 6.05 -8.74
C SER A 242 -13.29 7.06 -9.87
N ARG A 243 -13.91 6.66 -10.99
CA ARG A 243 -14.27 7.57 -12.09
C ARG A 243 -15.06 8.79 -11.61
N LYS A 244 -15.97 8.58 -10.67
CA LYS A 244 -16.75 9.67 -10.07
C LYS A 244 -15.83 10.69 -9.38
N GLN A 245 -14.94 10.22 -8.51
CA GLN A 245 -13.99 11.08 -7.79
C GLN A 245 -13.01 11.76 -8.76
N MET A 246 -12.52 11.06 -9.79
CA MET A 246 -11.67 11.67 -10.81
C MET A 246 -12.38 12.82 -11.54
N LYS A 247 -13.65 12.63 -11.94
CA LYS A 247 -14.47 13.67 -12.54
C LYS A 247 -14.71 14.86 -11.60
N GLU A 248 -14.94 14.62 -10.31
CA GLU A 248 -15.07 15.68 -9.31
C GLU A 248 -13.77 16.49 -9.18
N TRP A 249 -12.63 15.82 -9.17
CA TRP A 249 -11.33 16.48 -9.10
C TRP A 249 -11.09 17.35 -10.35
N ILE A 250 -11.36 16.85 -11.55
CA ILE A 250 -11.27 17.60 -12.80
C ILE A 250 -12.20 18.83 -12.75
N LYS A 251 -13.46 18.64 -12.38
CA LYS A 251 -14.49 19.69 -12.31
C LYS A 251 -14.15 20.77 -11.28
N SER A 252 -13.47 20.42 -10.20
CA SER A 252 -13.08 21.36 -9.15
C SER A 252 -12.12 22.45 -9.64
N GLY A 253 -11.43 22.25 -10.77
CA GLY A 253 -10.34 23.09 -11.24
C GLY A 253 -9.07 23.03 -10.37
N ARG A 254 -9.03 22.10 -9.40
CA ARG A 254 -7.93 21.91 -8.46
C ARG A 254 -6.93 20.84 -8.91
N LEU A 255 -7.03 20.40 -10.15
CA LEU A 255 -6.03 19.56 -10.78
C LEU A 255 -4.93 20.47 -11.34
N PHE A 256 -3.89 20.68 -10.54
CA PHE A 256 -2.81 21.61 -10.85
C PHE A 256 -1.77 20.95 -11.75
N LYS A 257 -1.63 21.49 -12.95
CA LYS A 257 -0.61 21.03 -13.90
C LYS A 257 0.75 21.60 -13.54
N ASN A 258 1.72 20.72 -13.21
CA ASN A 258 3.10 21.10 -12.89
C ASN A 258 3.22 22.19 -11.80
N GLN A 259 2.29 22.27 -10.88
CA GLN A 259 2.26 23.29 -9.85
C GLN A 259 2.51 22.69 -8.47
N VAL A 260 3.57 23.13 -7.81
CA VAL A 260 3.86 22.77 -6.42
C VAL A 260 2.85 23.47 -5.51
N VAL A 261 2.09 22.66 -4.76
CA VAL A 261 1.13 23.16 -3.77
C VAL A 261 1.80 23.27 -2.41
N ASN A 262 2.54 22.23 -2.01
CA ASN A 262 3.22 22.20 -0.73
C ASN A 262 4.42 21.22 -0.79
N VAL A 263 5.44 21.44 0.06
CA VAL A 263 6.68 20.67 0.22
C VAL A 263 7.50 20.63 -1.08
N GLY A 264 7.15 19.79 -2.03
CA GLY A 264 7.84 19.62 -3.30
C GLY A 264 6.95 19.06 -4.40
N PRO A 265 7.48 18.93 -5.63
CA PRO A 265 6.70 18.41 -6.75
C PRO A 265 6.18 17.00 -6.55
N LEU A 266 6.98 16.10 -5.97
CA LEU A 266 6.60 14.70 -5.74
C LEU A 266 5.43 14.60 -4.76
N GLU A 267 5.56 15.24 -3.60
CA GLU A 267 4.53 15.26 -2.57
C GLU A 267 3.26 15.98 -3.06
N SER A 268 3.44 17.04 -3.86
CA SER A 268 2.30 17.75 -4.46
C SER A 268 1.54 16.85 -5.44
N ALA A 269 2.22 16.15 -6.33
CA ALA A 269 1.59 15.26 -7.30
C ALA A 269 0.89 14.07 -6.63
N ALA A 270 1.54 13.45 -5.63
CA ALA A 270 1.04 12.25 -4.96
C ALA A 270 -0.03 12.54 -3.91
N THR A 271 -0.12 13.77 -3.36
CA THR A 271 -0.92 14.04 -2.17
C THR A 271 -1.55 15.43 -2.15
N PHE A 272 -0.74 16.51 -2.18
CA PHE A 272 -1.26 17.83 -1.82
C PHE A 272 -2.20 18.45 -2.86
N CYS A 273 -2.03 18.14 -4.13
CA CYS A 273 -3.00 18.57 -5.17
C CYS A 273 -4.37 17.91 -4.98
N ILE A 274 -4.42 16.69 -4.50
CA ILE A 274 -5.67 15.98 -4.20
C ILE A 274 -6.35 16.58 -2.97
N MET A 275 -5.56 16.95 -1.94
CA MET A 275 -6.08 17.57 -0.71
C MET A 275 -6.78 18.90 -0.95
N GLU A 276 -6.50 19.59 -2.05
CA GLU A 276 -7.22 20.79 -2.43
C GLU A 276 -8.70 20.52 -2.83
N CYS A 277 -9.03 19.26 -3.07
CA CYS A 277 -10.37 18.82 -3.46
C CYS A 277 -11.01 17.87 -2.46
N PHE A 278 -10.21 17.03 -1.79
CA PHE A 278 -10.70 15.95 -0.94
C PHE A 278 -10.09 15.98 0.45
N SER A 279 -10.90 15.63 1.46
CA SER A 279 -10.42 15.22 2.77
C SER A 279 -9.87 13.80 2.71
N ILE A 280 -8.64 13.61 3.16
CA ILE A 280 -7.98 12.31 3.12
C ILE A 280 -8.10 11.60 4.46
N TYR A 281 -8.64 10.41 4.43
CA TYR A 281 -8.77 9.52 5.59
C TYR A 281 -7.77 8.38 5.50
N LYS A 282 -7.25 7.94 6.64
CA LYS A 282 -6.48 6.71 6.80
C LYS A 282 -7.12 5.81 7.86
N PRO A 283 -6.90 4.49 7.82
CA PRO A 283 -7.30 3.63 8.93
C PRO A 283 -6.72 4.17 10.24
N HIS A 284 -7.56 4.26 11.28
CA HIS A 284 -7.09 4.64 12.63
C HIS A 284 -6.04 3.63 13.13
N PRO A 285 -5.08 4.01 13.99
CA PRO A 285 -4.06 3.10 14.51
C PRO A 285 -4.59 1.81 15.15
N SER A 286 -5.86 1.78 15.57
CA SER A 286 -6.52 0.53 16.00
C SER A 286 -6.79 -0.47 14.88
N ASN A 287 -6.68 -0.06 13.60
CA ASN A 287 -7.03 -0.84 12.41
C ASN A 287 -5.96 -0.77 11.32
N LEU A 288 -4.68 -0.61 11.68
CA LEU A 288 -3.57 -0.33 10.75
C LEU A 288 -3.49 -1.26 9.54
N ASN A 289 -3.72 -2.54 9.75
CA ASN A 289 -3.65 -3.55 8.71
C ASN A 289 -4.88 -3.62 7.81
N TYR A 290 -5.87 -2.75 8.01
CA TYR A 290 -7.05 -2.71 7.16
C TYR A 290 -6.71 -2.29 5.73
N PHE A 291 -5.90 -1.24 5.58
CA PHE A 291 -5.44 -0.77 4.29
C PHE A 291 -4.00 -0.24 4.39
N GLU A 292 -3.07 -0.96 3.77
CA GLU A 292 -1.66 -0.69 3.87
C GLU A 292 -0.94 -1.00 2.57
N VAL A 293 0.15 -0.29 2.31
CA VAL A 293 1.09 -0.52 1.21
C VAL A 293 2.51 -0.62 1.75
N ARG A 294 3.36 -1.40 1.09
CA ARG A 294 4.76 -1.47 1.47
C ARG A 294 5.55 -0.43 0.69
N HIS A 295 6.28 0.40 1.40
CA HIS A 295 7.39 1.15 0.83
C HIS A 295 8.59 0.21 0.73
N TYR A 296 8.99 -0.11 -0.51
CA TYR A 296 10.03 -1.12 -0.77
C TYR A 296 11.43 -0.50 -0.65
N ASP A 297 11.66 0.19 0.46
CA ASP A 297 12.92 0.75 0.91
C ASP A 297 12.97 0.59 2.44
N SER A 298 14.04 1.04 3.04
CA SER A 298 14.18 1.16 4.50
C SER A 298 14.72 2.54 4.90
N LYS A 299 14.55 3.53 4.02
CA LYS A 299 15.08 4.89 4.18
C LYS A 299 14.55 5.55 5.45
N TYR A 300 13.24 5.55 5.62
CA TYR A 300 12.61 6.19 6.78
C TYR A 300 12.87 5.41 8.06
N SER A 301 12.83 4.08 8.03
CA SER A 301 13.16 3.25 9.18
C SER A 301 14.61 3.38 9.63
N LYS A 302 15.52 3.74 8.72
CA LYS A 302 16.92 4.09 9.06
C LYS A 302 17.05 5.49 9.65
N LEU A 303 16.28 6.46 9.14
CA LEU A 303 16.28 7.84 9.65
C LEU A 303 15.66 7.93 11.04
N TYR A 304 14.68 7.07 11.34
CA TYR A 304 13.98 6.99 12.63
C TYR A 304 14.22 5.61 13.26
N PRO A 305 15.44 5.28 13.67
CA PRO A 305 15.82 3.94 14.11
C PRO A 305 15.24 3.55 15.47
N GLU A 306 14.58 4.47 16.18
CA GLU A 306 14.09 4.25 17.53
C GLU A 306 13.24 2.99 17.62
N PRO A 307 13.65 2.00 18.44
CA PRO A 307 12.91 0.75 18.62
C PRO A 307 11.57 0.95 19.32
N GLU A 308 11.34 2.11 19.87
CA GLU A 308 10.17 2.49 20.66
C GLU A 308 9.08 3.22 19.86
N SER A 309 9.10 3.17 18.53
CA SER A 309 7.93 3.67 17.82
C SER A 309 6.71 2.87 18.34
N LYS A 310 5.75 3.56 18.94
CA LYS A 310 4.51 3.05 19.53
C LYS A 310 3.70 2.13 18.59
N TYR A 311 4.18 1.97 17.37
CA TYR A 311 3.53 1.35 16.23
C TYR A 311 4.37 0.24 15.55
N THR A 312 5.21 -0.47 16.32
CA THR A 312 5.79 -1.73 15.84
C THR A 312 4.77 -2.87 15.99
N LEU A 313 4.84 -3.88 15.13
CA LEU A 313 3.94 -5.05 15.20
C LEU A 313 3.95 -5.76 16.55
N SER A 314 5.04 -5.68 17.31
CA SER A 314 5.11 -6.18 18.69
C SER A 314 4.18 -5.41 19.64
N ALA A 315 3.97 -4.12 19.43
CA ALA A 315 2.99 -3.33 20.17
C ALA A 315 1.55 -3.61 19.70
N VAL A 316 1.34 -3.89 18.42
CA VAL A 316 0.01 -4.16 17.83
C VAL A 316 -0.49 -5.57 18.18
N ASN A 317 0.39 -6.56 18.29
CA ASN A 317 -0.01 -7.93 18.69
C ASN A 317 -0.39 -8.06 20.17
N ASN A 318 -0.02 -7.08 21.00
CA ASN A 318 -0.45 -6.96 22.40
C ASN A 318 -1.65 -6.01 22.55
N SER A 319 -2.46 -5.85 21.54
CA SER A 319 -3.53 -4.86 21.38
C SER A 319 -4.74 -4.98 22.34
N SER A 320 -4.62 -5.65 23.46
CA SER A 320 -5.47 -5.36 24.63
C SER A 320 -4.98 -4.15 25.45
N ASN A 321 -3.78 -3.59 25.13
CA ASN A 321 -3.20 -2.44 25.81
C ASN A 321 -2.56 -1.47 24.81
N ILE A 322 -3.37 -0.73 24.05
CA ILE A 322 -2.88 0.50 23.42
C ILE A 322 -2.61 1.48 24.58
N PRO A 323 -1.38 1.94 24.81
CA PRO A 323 -1.13 2.90 25.87
C PRO A 323 -1.94 4.16 25.57
N ILE A 324 -2.87 4.48 26.46
CA ILE A 324 -3.49 5.79 26.52
C ILE A 324 -2.34 6.76 26.75
N VAL A 325 -2.03 7.59 25.76
CA VAL A 325 -1.08 8.68 25.92
C VAL A 325 -1.60 9.54 27.04
N LYS A 326 -0.97 9.48 28.21
CA LYS A 326 -1.23 10.45 29.26
C LYS A 326 -0.58 11.75 28.83
N ASP A 327 -1.43 12.74 28.60
CA ASP A 327 -1.01 14.13 28.45
C ASP A 327 -0.16 14.52 29.66
N SER A 328 1.05 15.00 29.40
CA SER A 328 1.89 15.69 30.38
C SER A 328 2.23 17.07 29.86
#